data_43733d6a7abce389ef13a11a28060b7b
#
_entry.id   43733d6a7abce389ef13a11a28060b7b
#
_cell.length_a   1.000
_cell.length_b   1.000
_cell.length_c   1.000
_cell.angle_alpha   90.00
_cell.angle_beta   90.00
_cell.angle_gamma   90.00
#
_symmetry.space_group_name_H-M   'P 1'
#
loop_
_entity.id
_entity.type
_entity.pdbx_description
1 polymer ?
#
loop_
_entity_poly.entity_id
_entity_poly.type
_entity_poly.pdbx_seq_one_letter_code
_entity_poly.pdbx_strand_id
1 'polypeptide(L)'
;MEIEMGNDIGVCVLLSAYKPDLKFFAEQLDSIDKQTFPLTLLVRNDCPESDSLERFIQAHITKNAYRYYHGDNNLGYVKSFEALLSLAEGDYVVLCDQDDIWEPNRVEVSLNHMLEEGSILDVCDRSVIDENGNILVKSYRKAHPNSPEVNWCSGEDITVQAASVCYGIGMALMLDASAAKSMIPFRNRLHMTCG
;
A
#
# COMPACT_ATOMS: atom_id res chain seq x y z
N MET A 1 20.80 11.11 15.79
CA MET A 1 21.29 11.86 14.62
C MET A 1 20.07 11.96 13.71
N GLU A 2 19.40 13.11 13.72
CA GLU A 2 18.29 13.34 12.80
C GLU A 2 18.90 13.37 11.40
N ILE A 3 18.49 12.44 10.56
CA ILE A 3 18.81 12.49 9.12
C ILE A 3 17.98 13.65 8.59
N GLU A 4 18.63 14.76 8.21
CA GLU A 4 17.96 15.78 7.40
C GLU A 4 17.49 15.10 6.12
N MET A 5 16.21 14.69 6.11
CA MET A 5 15.59 14.18 4.90
C MET A 5 15.51 15.36 3.92
N GLY A 6 16.34 15.29 2.89
CA GLY A 6 16.29 16.25 1.79
C GLY A 6 14.87 16.24 1.18
N ASN A 7 14.37 17.42 0.83
CA ASN A 7 13.04 17.66 0.25
C ASN A 7 12.81 16.99 -1.13
N ASP A 8 13.64 16.04 -1.54
CA ASP A 8 13.65 15.45 -2.88
C ASP A 8 13.17 13.99 -2.94
N ILE A 9 12.89 13.33 -1.79
CA ILE A 9 12.42 11.93 -1.80
C ILE A 9 10.93 11.88 -2.14
N GLY A 10 10.61 11.26 -3.27
CA GLY A 10 9.23 11.08 -3.74
C GLY A 10 8.62 9.77 -3.26
N VAL A 11 7.45 9.84 -2.62
CA VAL A 11 6.66 8.65 -2.25
C VAL A 11 5.34 8.65 -3.01
N CYS A 12 5.05 7.56 -3.73
CA CYS A 12 3.78 7.33 -4.39
C CYS A 12 2.97 6.26 -3.68
N VAL A 13 1.73 6.59 -3.31
CA VAL A 13 0.75 5.61 -2.81
C VAL A 13 -0.08 5.11 -3.98
N LEU A 14 -0.13 3.80 -4.17
CA LEU A 14 -0.84 3.14 -5.27
C LEU A 14 -2.14 2.54 -4.73
N LEU A 15 -3.29 3.05 -5.15
CA LEU A 15 -4.61 2.62 -4.71
C LEU A 15 -5.43 2.13 -5.91
N SER A 16 -5.78 0.85 -5.90
CA SER A 16 -6.72 0.28 -6.87
C SER A 16 -8.11 0.21 -6.25
N ALA A 17 -9.09 0.93 -6.85
CA ALA A 17 -10.46 0.98 -6.36
C ALA A 17 -11.41 0.24 -7.30
N TYR A 18 -12.23 -0.65 -6.75
CA TYR A 18 -13.31 -1.32 -7.46
C TYR A 18 -14.56 -1.39 -6.59
N LYS A 19 -15.59 -0.60 -6.94
CA LYS A 19 -16.87 -0.53 -6.20
C LYS A 19 -16.68 -0.42 -4.68
N PRO A 20 -15.87 0.54 -4.19
CA PRO A 20 -15.57 0.64 -2.77
C PRO A 20 -16.85 0.96 -1.97
N ASP A 21 -16.91 0.45 -0.73
CA ASP A 21 -17.84 1.00 0.25
C ASP A 21 -17.38 2.42 0.60
N LEU A 22 -18.22 3.42 0.30
CA LEU A 22 -17.84 4.82 0.43
C LEU A 22 -17.55 5.25 1.88
N LYS A 23 -18.09 4.55 2.87
CA LYS A 23 -17.79 4.83 4.29
C LYS A 23 -16.33 4.47 4.58
N PHE A 24 -15.94 3.24 4.31
CA PHE A 24 -14.56 2.79 4.57
C PHE A 24 -13.56 3.48 3.64
N PHE A 25 -13.95 3.73 2.40
CA PHE A 25 -13.11 4.46 1.45
C PHE A 25 -12.84 5.90 1.90
N ALA A 26 -13.80 6.60 2.49
CA ALA A 26 -13.59 7.91 3.09
C ALA A 26 -12.56 7.86 4.22
N GLU A 27 -12.70 6.90 5.14
CA GLU A 27 -11.78 6.71 6.26
C GLU A 27 -10.35 6.40 5.77
N GLN A 28 -10.21 5.59 4.72
CA GLN A 28 -8.93 5.31 4.05
C GLN A 28 -8.32 6.59 3.46
N LEU A 29 -9.05 7.31 2.62
CA LEU A 29 -8.56 8.54 1.99
C LEU A 29 -8.16 9.60 3.02
N ASP A 30 -8.99 9.82 4.04
CA ASP A 30 -8.70 10.74 5.13
C ASP A 30 -7.42 10.34 5.89
N SER A 31 -7.17 9.04 6.07
CA SER A 31 -5.98 8.54 6.73
C SER A 31 -4.70 8.75 5.88
N ILE A 32 -4.82 8.64 4.56
CA ILE A 32 -3.75 8.97 3.61
C ILE A 32 -3.47 10.47 3.60
N ASP A 33 -4.51 11.31 3.57
CA ASP A 33 -4.33 12.76 3.55
C ASP A 33 -3.72 13.31 4.86
N LYS A 34 -3.87 12.57 5.96
CA LYS A 34 -3.29 12.91 7.28
C LYS A 34 -1.85 12.46 7.47
N GLN A 35 -1.22 11.80 6.51
CA GLN A 35 0.16 11.35 6.66
C GLN A 35 1.11 12.49 6.97
N THR A 36 2.09 12.26 7.87
CA THR A 36 3.10 13.26 8.26
C THR A 36 4.10 13.52 7.16
N PHE A 37 4.44 12.51 6.36
CA PHE A 37 5.31 12.63 5.19
C PHE A 37 4.49 12.97 3.93
N PRO A 38 4.94 13.96 3.11
CA PRO A 38 4.25 14.31 1.87
C PRO A 38 4.32 13.17 0.84
N LEU A 39 3.22 12.97 0.13
CA LEU A 39 3.10 11.89 -0.84
C LEU A 39 2.26 12.29 -2.06
N THR A 40 2.32 11.48 -3.10
CA THR A 40 1.39 11.56 -4.23
C THR A 40 0.54 10.29 -4.27
N LEU A 41 -0.78 10.44 -4.19
CA LEU A 41 -1.72 9.34 -4.31
C LEU A 41 -2.06 9.09 -5.79
N LEU A 42 -1.78 7.89 -6.29
CA LEU A 42 -2.22 7.43 -7.60
C LEU A 42 -3.40 6.48 -7.41
N VAL A 43 -4.56 6.87 -7.93
CA VAL A 43 -5.77 6.05 -7.86
C VAL A 43 -6.15 5.56 -9.24
N ARG A 44 -6.35 4.24 -9.36
CA ARG A 44 -7.01 3.65 -10.52
C ARG A 44 -8.40 3.19 -10.12
N ASN A 45 -9.43 3.76 -10.76
CA ASN A 45 -10.78 3.21 -10.68
C ASN A 45 -10.90 2.06 -11.70
N ASP A 46 -11.01 0.84 -11.21
CA ASP A 46 -11.11 -0.37 -12.03
C ASP A 46 -12.57 -0.74 -12.37
N CYS A 47 -13.52 0.19 -12.08
CA CYS A 47 -14.93 0.07 -12.41
C CYS A 47 -15.30 1.03 -13.55
N PRO A 48 -15.42 0.57 -14.80
CA PRO A 48 -15.66 1.44 -15.96
C PRO A 48 -17.03 2.14 -15.94
N GLU A 49 -17.96 1.67 -15.13
CA GLU A 49 -19.33 2.20 -15.06
C GLU A 49 -19.49 3.33 -14.02
N SER A 50 -18.42 3.70 -13.28
CA SER A 50 -18.49 4.65 -12.17
C SER A 50 -17.67 5.90 -12.42
N ASP A 51 -18.33 7.01 -12.79
CA ASP A 51 -17.70 8.33 -13.03
C ASP A 51 -17.61 9.21 -11.76
N SER A 52 -18.27 8.83 -10.67
CA SER A 52 -18.40 9.71 -9.49
C SER A 52 -17.23 9.64 -8.51
N LEU A 53 -16.35 8.64 -8.67
CA LEU A 53 -15.31 8.36 -7.68
C LEU A 53 -14.24 9.46 -7.59
N GLU A 54 -13.92 10.12 -8.72
CA GLU A 54 -12.93 11.20 -8.73
C GLU A 54 -13.35 12.38 -7.85
N ARG A 55 -14.63 12.78 -7.94
CA ARG A 55 -15.17 13.88 -7.09
C ARG A 55 -15.15 13.50 -5.62
N PHE A 56 -15.38 12.23 -5.31
CA PHE A 56 -15.31 11.73 -3.95
C PHE A 56 -13.86 11.82 -3.42
N ILE A 57 -12.87 11.39 -4.20
CA ILE A 57 -11.45 11.50 -3.84
C ILE A 57 -11.04 12.95 -3.64
N GLN A 58 -11.44 13.84 -4.55
CA GLN A 58 -11.16 15.28 -4.46
C GLN A 58 -11.68 15.91 -3.16
N ALA A 59 -12.78 15.41 -2.64
CA ALA A 59 -13.35 15.93 -1.38
C ALA A 59 -12.56 15.49 -0.14
N HIS A 60 -11.82 14.38 -0.20
CA HIS A 60 -11.08 13.81 0.93
C HIS A 60 -9.56 14.05 0.86
N ILE A 61 -8.97 14.13 -0.36
CA ILE A 61 -7.54 14.43 -0.52
C ILE A 61 -7.37 15.92 -0.75
N THR A 62 -6.94 16.63 0.28
CA THR A 62 -6.85 18.10 0.30
C THR A 62 -5.43 18.61 0.54
N LYS A 63 -4.60 17.86 1.26
CA LYS A 63 -3.23 18.22 1.63
C LYS A 63 -2.20 17.63 0.66
N ASN A 64 -2.42 16.40 0.23
CA ASN A 64 -1.51 15.67 -0.63
C ASN A 64 -1.90 15.80 -2.11
N ALA A 65 -0.94 15.64 -3.02
CA ALA A 65 -1.24 15.56 -4.44
C ALA A 65 -1.91 14.21 -4.78
N TYR A 66 -2.79 14.19 -5.79
CA TYR A 66 -3.30 12.95 -6.32
C TYR A 66 -3.39 12.97 -7.85
N ARG A 67 -3.38 11.78 -8.45
CA ARG A 67 -3.69 11.55 -9.87
C ARG A 67 -4.72 10.45 -9.96
N TYR A 68 -5.76 10.69 -10.74
CA TYR A 68 -6.86 9.75 -10.93
C TYR A 68 -6.84 9.18 -12.34
N TYR A 69 -6.99 7.88 -12.44
CA TYR A 69 -7.05 7.13 -13.69
C TYR A 69 -8.33 6.32 -13.75
N HIS A 70 -9.20 6.66 -14.69
CA HIS A 70 -10.40 5.88 -14.97
C HIS A 70 -10.05 4.70 -15.89
N GLY A 71 -10.42 3.49 -15.50
CA GLY A 71 -10.18 2.29 -16.29
C GLY A 71 -11.31 2.05 -17.29
N ASP A 72 -10.99 1.89 -18.57
CA ASP A 72 -11.95 1.50 -19.60
C ASP A 72 -12.47 0.08 -19.40
N ASN A 73 -11.72 -0.75 -18.69
CA ASN A 73 -12.05 -2.14 -18.39
C ASN A 73 -11.62 -2.51 -16.98
N ASN A 74 -12.31 -3.47 -16.37
CA ASN A 74 -11.85 -4.11 -15.14
C ASN A 74 -10.65 -5.01 -15.46
N LEU A 75 -9.48 -4.63 -14.94
CA LEU A 75 -8.23 -5.38 -15.10
C LEU A 75 -8.01 -6.40 -13.97
N GLY A 76 -8.75 -6.25 -12.87
CA GLY A 76 -8.50 -6.93 -11.61
C GLY A 76 -7.30 -6.36 -10.86
N TYR A 77 -7.21 -6.64 -9.57
CA TYR A 77 -6.27 -5.97 -8.66
C TYR A 77 -4.80 -6.07 -9.10
N VAL A 78 -4.32 -7.23 -9.55
CA VAL A 78 -2.91 -7.43 -9.95
C VAL A 78 -2.53 -6.49 -11.10
N LYS A 79 -3.35 -6.45 -12.15
CA LYS A 79 -3.08 -5.62 -13.33
C LYS A 79 -3.34 -4.14 -13.08
N SER A 80 -4.24 -3.82 -12.17
CA SER A 80 -4.46 -2.43 -11.72
C SER A 80 -3.25 -1.90 -10.96
N PHE A 81 -2.65 -2.68 -10.05
CA PHE A 81 -1.39 -2.30 -9.40
C PHE A 81 -0.21 -2.24 -10.37
N GLU A 82 -0.11 -3.17 -11.34
CA GLU A 82 0.91 -3.12 -12.39
C GLU A 82 0.82 -1.82 -13.21
N ALA A 83 -0.40 -1.43 -13.58
CA ALA A 83 -0.64 -0.18 -14.31
C ALA A 83 -0.26 1.06 -13.47
N LEU A 84 -0.69 1.11 -12.19
CA LEU A 84 -0.33 2.19 -11.27
C LEU A 84 1.18 2.29 -11.05
N LEU A 85 1.85 1.14 -10.86
CA LEU A 85 3.29 1.09 -10.66
C LEU A 85 4.06 1.60 -11.88
N SER A 86 3.56 1.32 -13.09
CA SER A 86 4.14 1.86 -14.34
C SER A 86 4.07 3.38 -14.40
N LEU A 87 3.08 4.00 -13.76
CA LEU A 87 2.82 5.44 -13.74
C LEU A 87 3.46 6.15 -12.54
N ALA A 88 3.95 5.43 -11.56
CA ALA A 88 4.55 6.01 -10.36
C ALA A 88 5.83 6.80 -10.69
N GLU A 89 5.95 8.01 -10.16
CA GLU A 89 7.08 8.94 -10.38
C GLU A 89 7.75 9.28 -9.05
N GLY A 90 7.99 8.31 -8.19
CA GLY A 90 8.66 8.49 -6.90
C GLY A 90 9.81 7.52 -6.74
N ASP A 91 10.58 7.71 -5.66
CA ASP A 91 11.67 6.81 -5.27
C ASP A 91 11.12 5.56 -4.56
N TYR A 92 9.97 5.72 -3.90
CA TYR A 92 9.30 4.66 -3.17
C TYR A 92 7.83 4.56 -3.55
N VAL A 93 7.29 3.34 -3.46
CA VAL A 93 5.87 3.07 -3.67
C VAL A 93 5.28 2.33 -2.47
N VAL A 94 4.05 2.70 -2.11
CA VAL A 94 3.28 2.07 -1.05
C VAL A 94 2.02 1.50 -1.64
N LEU A 95 1.77 0.21 -1.43
CA LEU A 95 0.52 -0.40 -1.86
C LEU A 95 -0.59 -0.07 -0.85
N CYS A 96 -1.79 0.18 -1.36
CA CYS A 96 -2.93 0.59 -0.57
C CYS A 96 -4.19 -0.12 -1.05
N ASP A 97 -4.87 -0.80 -0.14
CA ASP A 97 -6.21 -1.32 -0.35
C ASP A 97 -7.25 -0.19 -0.16
N GLN A 98 -8.52 -0.43 -0.41
CA GLN A 98 -9.54 0.64 -0.46
C GLN A 98 -10.35 0.80 0.83
N ASP A 99 -10.00 0.05 1.90
CA ASP A 99 -10.82 -0.12 3.10
C ASP A 99 -10.01 -0.20 4.42
N ASP A 100 -8.74 0.22 4.39
CA ASP A 100 -7.86 0.25 5.55
C ASP A 100 -7.71 1.65 6.13
N ILE A 101 -7.34 1.75 7.40
CA ILE A 101 -7.00 3.01 8.06
C ILE A 101 -5.53 3.02 8.41
N TRP A 102 -4.81 4.05 7.96
CA TRP A 102 -3.38 4.19 8.21
C TRP A 102 -3.09 5.04 9.44
N GLU A 103 -2.12 4.60 10.25
CA GLU A 103 -1.54 5.45 11.28
C GLU A 103 -0.89 6.69 10.65
N PRO A 104 -0.98 7.88 11.28
CA PRO A 104 -0.54 9.13 10.65
C PRO A 104 0.94 9.18 10.22
N ASN A 105 1.80 8.43 10.89
CA ASN A 105 3.24 8.39 10.63
C ASN A 105 3.69 7.13 9.86
N ARG A 106 2.77 6.36 9.29
CA ARG A 106 3.09 5.09 8.63
C ARG A 106 4.14 5.25 7.53
N VAL A 107 3.92 6.20 6.61
CA VAL A 107 4.83 6.43 5.48
C VAL A 107 6.20 6.86 5.97
N GLU A 108 6.26 7.79 6.91
CA GLU A 108 7.50 8.31 7.48
C GLU A 108 8.31 7.22 8.21
N VAL A 109 7.65 6.38 9.00
CA VAL A 109 8.29 5.28 9.72
C VAL A 109 8.85 4.24 8.75
N SER A 110 8.07 3.79 7.78
CA SER A 110 8.54 2.83 6.77
C SER A 110 9.71 3.38 5.95
N LEU A 111 9.63 4.65 5.53
CA LEU A 111 10.70 5.31 4.79
C LEU A 111 12.00 5.37 5.60
N ASN A 112 11.92 5.78 6.87
CA ASN A 112 13.08 5.84 7.74
C ASN A 112 13.74 4.47 7.91
N HIS A 113 12.96 3.40 8.13
CA HIS A 113 13.49 2.04 8.21
C HIS A 113 14.22 1.63 6.92
N MET A 114 13.61 1.92 5.75
CA MET A 114 14.25 1.58 4.47
C MET A 114 15.56 2.33 4.26
N LEU A 115 15.63 3.61 4.63
CA LEU A 115 16.83 4.43 4.52
C LEU A 115 17.94 3.99 5.50
N GLU A 116 17.57 3.68 6.75
CA GLU A 116 18.52 3.24 7.78
C GLU A 116 19.12 1.86 7.49
N GLU A 117 18.28 0.93 7.03
CA GLU A 117 18.68 -0.46 6.75
C GLU A 117 19.23 -0.67 5.32
N GLY A 118 19.05 0.30 4.43
CA GLY A 118 19.34 0.15 3.00
C GLY A 118 18.48 -0.93 2.33
N SER A 119 17.27 -1.14 2.83
CA SER A 119 16.37 -2.19 2.35
C SER A 119 15.54 -1.73 1.15
N ILE A 120 15.18 -2.68 0.29
CA ILE A 120 14.31 -2.42 -0.88
C ILE A 120 12.82 -2.67 -0.60
N LEU A 121 12.51 -3.18 0.58
CA LEU A 121 11.18 -3.54 1.04
C LEU A 121 11.05 -3.30 2.54
N ASP A 122 9.98 -2.64 2.95
CA ASP A 122 9.52 -2.59 4.35
C ASP A 122 8.11 -3.16 4.46
N VAL A 123 7.85 -3.86 5.56
CA VAL A 123 6.56 -4.48 5.86
C VAL A 123 6.11 -4.06 7.25
N CYS A 124 5.11 -3.22 7.34
CA CYS A 124 4.57 -2.80 8.62
C CYS A 124 3.67 -3.87 9.27
N ASP A 125 3.54 -3.83 10.59
CA ASP A 125 2.53 -4.60 11.32
C ASP A 125 1.15 -3.97 11.13
N ARG A 126 0.10 -4.71 11.46
CA ARG A 126 -1.29 -4.26 11.37
C ARG A 126 -2.08 -4.55 12.62
N SER A 127 -3.03 -3.69 12.92
CA SER A 127 -4.13 -3.97 13.85
C SER A 127 -5.31 -4.55 13.08
N VAL A 128 -6.15 -5.33 13.75
CA VAL A 128 -7.46 -5.73 13.22
C VAL A 128 -8.51 -4.90 13.93
N ILE A 129 -9.38 -4.26 13.17
CA ILE A 129 -10.48 -3.44 13.67
C ILE A 129 -11.82 -4.01 13.19
N ASP A 130 -12.90 -3.68 13.90
CA ASP A 130 -14.27 -3.95 13.46
C ASP A 130 -14.79 -2.83 12.53
N GLU A 131 -16.00 -2.98 12.05
CA GLU A 131 -16.71 -2.01 11.18
C GLU A 131 -16.96 -0.63 11.81
N ASN A 132 -16.72 -0.49 13.12
CA ASN A 132 -16.85 0.75 13.89
C ASN A 132 -15.48 1.34 14.27
N GLY A 133 -14.37 0.72 13.83
CA GLY A 133 -13.01 1.14 14.16
C GLY A 133 -12.51 0.67 15.53
N ASN A 134 -13.26 -0.19 16.25
CA ASN A 134 -12.78 -0.74 17.52
C ASN A 134 -11.69 -1.77 17.29
N ILE A 135 -10.59 -1.66 18.03
CA ILE A 135 -9.44 -2.57 17.89
C ILE A 135 -9.81 -3.95 18.46
N LEU A 136 -9.85 -4.96 17.62
CA LEU A 136 -10.00 -6.37 17.97
C LEU A 136 -8.66 -7.03 18.28
N VAL A 137 -7.62 -6.73 17.47
CA VAL A 137 -6.25 -7.21 17.64
C VAL A 137 -5.30 -6.04 17.44
N LYS A 138 -4.55 -5.66 18.48
CA LYS A 138 -3.67 -4.49 18.45
C LYS A 138 -2.42 -4.69 17.57
N SER A 139 -1.91 -5.92 17.49
CA SER A 139 -0.74 -6.28 16.69
C SER A 139 -0.96 -7.69 16.16
N TYR A 140 -1.13 -7.80 14.86
CA TYR A 140 -1.33 -9.11 14.22
C TYR A 140 -0.10 -10.01 14.40
N ARG A 141 1.10 -9.44 14.25
CA ARG A 141 2.37 -10.13 14.44
C ARG A 141 2.51 -10.71 15.83
N LYS A 142 2.19 -9.94 16.89
CA LYS A 142 2.27 -10.41 18.28
C LYS A 142 1.21 -11.45 18.62
N ALA A 143 0.02 -11.36 18.03
CA ALA A 143 -1.07 -12.29 18.24
C ALA A 143 -0.82 -13.65 17.52
N HIS A 144 -0.01 -13.65 16.46
CA HIS A 144 0.26 -14.83 15.62
C HIS A 144 1.77 -15.09 15.46
N PRO A 145 2.53 -15.24 16.57
CA PRO A 145 4.00 -15.30 16.53
C PRO A 145 4.56 -16.52 15.79
N ASN A 146 3.74 -17.54 15.58
CA ASN A 146 4.11 -18.77 14.86
C ASN A 146 3.59 -18.77 13.41
N SER A 147 2.89 -17.72 12.98
CA SER A 147 2.45 -17.62 11.59
C SER A 147 3.65 -17.33 10.70
N PRO A 148 3.89 -18.13 9.65
CA PRO A 148 4.96 -17.86 8.71
C PRO A 148 4.82 -16.47 8.04
N GLU A 149 3.62 -15.92 7.97
CA GLU A 149 3.34 -14.58 7.41
C GLU A 149 3.97 -13.44 8.21
N VAL A 150 4.34 -13.66 9.47
CA VAL A 150 4.84 -12.61 10.36
C VAL A 150 6.06 -13.02 11.17
N ASN A 151 6.52 -14.26 11.02
CA ASN A 151 7.65 -14.80 11.78
C ASN A 151 8.96 -14.68 10.99
N TRP A 152 9.42 -13.45 10.80
CA TRP A 152 10.70 -13.13 10.19
C TRP A 152 11.27 -11.86 10.84
N CYS A 153 12.57 -11.64 10.69
CA CYS A 153 13.28 -10.47 11.20
C CYS A 153 13.86 -9.64 10.05
N SER A 154 14.13 -8.36 10.31
CA SER A 154 14.84 -7.51 9.36
C SER A 154 16.21 -8.12 9.00
N GLY A 155 16.58 -8.06 7.72
CA GLY A 155 17.82 -8.61 7.21
C GLY A 155 17.83 -10.14 6.97
N GLU A 156 16.74 -10.85 7.28
CA GLU A 156 16.62 -12.26 6.92
C GLU A 156 16.34 -12.46 5.42
N ASP A 157 16.97 -13.49 4.82
CA ASP A 157 16.60 -13.94 3.48
C ASP A 157 15.29 -14.74 3.55
N ILE A 158 14.20 -14.09 3.20
CA ILE A 158 12.85 -14.68 3.18
C ILE A 158 12.41 -15.15 1.78
N THR A 159 13.34 -15.29 0.83
CA THR A 159 13.04 -15.63 -0.58
C THR A 159 12.21 -16.91 -0.69
N VAL A 160 12.59 -17.98 0.01
CA VAL A 160 11.88 -19.27 -0.02
C VAL A 160 10.49 -19.13 0.61
N GLN A 161 10.41 -18.44 1.72
CA GLN A 161 9.18 -18.18 2.44
C GLN A 161 8.25 -17.30 1.57
N ALA A 162 8.75 -16.21 1.04
CA ALA A 162 7.99 -15.32 0.15
C ALA A 162 7.48 -16.02 -1.12
N ALA A 163 8.19 -17.05 -1.60
CA ALA A 163 7.74 -17.87 -2.72
C ALA A 163 6.63 -18.88 -2.36
N SER A 164 6.51 -19.26 -1.10
CA SER A 164 5.59 -20.30 -0.61
C SER A 164 4.40 -19.75 0.18
N VAL A 165 4.51 -18.55 0.74
CA VAL A 165 3.46 -17.92 1.56
C VAL A 165 3.34 -16.44 1.15
N CYS A 166 2.13 -15.91 1.13
CA CYS A 166 1.92 -14.48 0.90
C CYS A 166 2.33 -13.68 2.15
N TYR A 167 3.60 -13.28 2.24
CA TYR A 167 4.16 -12.57 3.39
C TYR A 167 3.68 -11.14 3.52
N GLY A 168 3.37 -10.52 2.41
CA GLY A 168 2.91 -9.15 2.39
C GLY A 168 1.44 -9.11 2.00
N ILE A 169 0.56 -8.81 2.94
CA ILE A 169 -0.71 -8.23 2.55
C ILE A 169 -0.34 -6.91 1.88
N GLY A 170 -0.81 -6.72 0.64
CA GLY A 170 -0.40 -5.59 -0.21
C GLY A 170 -0.40 -4.24 0.52
N MET A 171 -1.41 -4.00 1.33
CA MET A 171 -1.56 -2.79 2.15
C MET A 171 -0.44 -2.53 3.18
N ALA A 172 0.34 -3.54 3.54
CA ALA A 172 1.42 -3.40 4.52
C ALA A 172 2.78 -3.08 3.90
N LEU A 173 2.88 -3.06 2.57
CA LEU A 173 4.14 -2.99 1.85
C LEU A 173 4.52 -1.57 1.44
N MET A 174 5.80 -1.23 1.67
CA MET A 174 6.51 -0.13 1.02
C MET A 174 7.72 -0.71 0.27
N LEU A 175 7.96 -0.26 -0.96
CA LEU A 175 9.01 -0.79 -1.83
C LEU A 175 9.83 0.34 -2.45
N ASP A 176 11.12 0.08 -2.72
CA ASP A 176 11.87 0.85 -3.68
C ASP A 176 11.19 0.79 -5.06
N ALA A 177 10.92 1.95 -5.66
CA ALA A 177 10.14 2.03 -6.88
C ALA A 177 10.86 1.40 -8.09
N SER A 178 12.19 1.48 -8.14
CA SER A 178 12.98 0.88 -9.21
C SER A 178 12.96 -0.65 -9.11
N ALA A 179 13.15 -1.19 -7.90
CA ALA A 179 13.04 -2.61 -7.64
C ALA A 179 11.64 -3.13 -7.98
N ALA A 180 10.58 -2.43 -7.54
CA ALA A 180 9.20 -2.79 -7.84
C ALA A 180 8.92 -2.79 -9.35
N LYS A 181 9.33 -1.74 -10.08
CA LYS A 181 9.16 -1.65 -11.54
C LYS A 181 9.90 -2.73 -12.31
N SER A 182 11.03 -3.21 -11.80
CA SER A 182 11.78 -4.31 -12.43
C SER A 182 11.01 -5.63 -12.45
N MET A 183 9.97 -5.77 -11.62
CA MET A 183 9.10 -6.95 -11.57
C MET A 183 7.97 -6.93 -12.60
N ILE A 184 7.78 -5.84 -13.34
CA ILE A 184 6.78 -5.75 -14.42
C ILE A 184 7.28 -6.48 -15.68
N PRO A 185 6.44 -7.29 -16.35
CA PRO A 185 5.04 -7.61 -16.03
C PRO A 185 4.94 -8.65 -14.91
N PHE A 186 3.98 -8.45 -14.01
CA PHE A 186 3.70 -9.45 -12.97
C PHE A 186 3.26 -10.76 -13.62
N ARG A 187 4.01 -11.83 -13.36
CA ARG A 187 3.68 -13.14 -13.92
C ARG A 187 2.47 -13.72 -13.19
N ASN A 188 1.42 -14.00 -13.95
CA ASN A 188 0.20 -14.70 -13.47
C ASN A 188 0.48 -16.16 -13.05
N ARG A 189 1.51 -16.42 -12.26
CA ARG A 189 1.89 -17.78 -11.84
C ARG A 189 1.73 -18.00 -10.35
N LEU A 190 0.61 -17.54 -9.80
CA LEU A 190 0.14 -18.06 -8.52
C LEU A 190 -1.38 -18.25 -8.62
N HIS A 191 -1.80 -19.27 -9.35
CA HIS A 191 -3.02 -19.99 -8.98
C HIS A 191 -2.69 -20.69 -7.65
N MET A 192 -2.74 -19.98 -6.54
CA MET A 192 -2.90 -20.61 -5.25
C MET A 192 -4.37 -20.98 -5.14
N THR A 193 -4.68 -22.21 -5.50
CA THR A 193 -5.90 -22.88 -5.04
C THR A 193 -5.72 -23.04 -3.54
N CYS A 194 -6.28 -22.09 -2.75
CA CYS A 194 -6.56 -22.38 -1.35
C CYS A 194 -7.59 -23.51 -1.33
N GLY A 195 -7.13 -24.74 -1.05
CA GLY A 195 -7.98 -25.87 -0.69
C GLY A 195 -8.41 -25.81 0.74
#